data_8754493ffb8582a68365183642fbe46f
#
_entry.id   8754493ffb8582a68365183642fbe46f
#
_cell.length_a   1.000
_cell.length_b   1.000
_cell.length_c   1.000
_cell.angle_alpha   90.00
_cell.angle_beta   90.00
_cell.angle_gamma   90.00
#
_symmetry.space_group_name_H-M   'P 1'
#
loop_
_entity.id
_entity.type
_entity.pdbx_description
1 polymer ?
#
loop_
_entity_poly.entity_id
_entity_poly.type
_entity_poly.pdbx_seq_one_letter_code
_entity_poly.pdbx_strand_id
1 'polypeptide(L)'
;QRIWGFETNFGGLAEFAIVKANQLLPKPEHLTWEEAATPGLVNSTAYRQLVSRNGAGMKQGDVVLIWGATGGLGSYATQYALNGGAIPVCVVSSPEKAEICRKMGAELVIDRSVEGYKFWKDDATQDPKEWKRLGNKIRELTGGDDPDIVFEHPGRETFGASVYVARKGGTIVTCA
;
A
#
# COMPACT_ATOMS: atom_id res chain seq x y z
N GLN A 1 -16.77 8.17 7.83
CA GLN A 1 -15.92 9.09 7.05
C GLN A 1 -16.49 9.15 5.63
N ARG A 2 -16.98 10.31 5.20
CA ARG A 2 -17.52 10.47 3.86
C ARG A 2 -16.37 10.60 2.88
N ILE A 3 -16.37 9.76 1.86
CA ILE A 3 -15.31 9.73 0.87
C ILE A 3 -15.47 10.96 -0.04
N TRP A 4 -14.41 11.72 -0.10
CA TRP A 4 -14.29 12.90 -0.88
C TRP A 4 -14.40 12.60 -2.37
N GLY A 5 -15.22 13.36 -3.09
CA GLY A 5 -15.41 13.20 -4.53
C GLY A 5 -16.43 12.15 -4.96
N PHE A 6 -16.52 11.02 -4.28
CA PHE A 6 -17.46 9.94 -4.63
C PHE A 6 -18.93 10.32 -4.41
N GLU A 7 -19.22 11.12 -3.39
CA GLU A 7 -20.56 11.56 -3.04
C GLU A 7 -20.98 12.87 -3.71
N THR A 8 -20.12 13.53 -4.48
CA THR A 8 -20.46 14.81 -5.11
C THR A 8 -21.16 14.68 -6.44
N ASN A 9 -21.03 13.51 -7.10
CA ASN A 9 -21.71 13.11 -8.34
C ASN A 9 -21.41 13.91 -9.60
N PHE A 10 -20.62 14.98 -9.53
CA PHE A 10 -20.40 15.90 -10.65
C PHE A 10 -18.99 15.84 -11.23
N GLY A 11 -18.09 15.03 -10.60
CA GLY A 11 -16.71 14.92 -11.04
C GLY A 11 -15.88 16.18 -10.82
N GLY A 12 -14.55 16.04 -10.97
CA GLY A 12 -13.59 17.13 -10.78
C GLY A 12 -12.82 17.50 -12.05
N LEU A 13 -13.07 16.85 -13.18
CA LEU A 13 -12.45 17.19 -14.47
C LEU A 13 -13.23 18.32 -15.14
N ALA A 14 -13.20 19.52 -14.54
CA ALA A 14 -13.94 20.69 -14.96
C ALA A 14 -13.32 21.95 -14.36
N GLU A 15 -13.60 23.10 -14.95
CA GLU A 15 -13.21 24.41 -14.41
C GLU A 15 -13.91 24.72 -13.06
N PHE A 16 -15.11 24.21 -12.88
CA PHE A 16 -15.91 24.36 -11.67
C PHE A 16 -16.52 23.01 -11.27
N ALA A 17 -16.59 22.76 -9.96
CA ALA A 17 -17.22 21.58 -9.41
C ALA A 17 -18.12 21.96 -8.22
N ILE A 18 -19.23 21.23 -8.05
CA ILE A 18 -20.10 21.40 -6.89
C ILE A 18 -19.64 20.40 -5.81
N VAL A 19 -19.27 20.93 -4.65
CA VAL A 19 -18.84 20.13 -3.50
C VAL A 19 -19.59 20.55 -2.24
N LYS A 20 -19.74 19.63 -1.29
CA LYS A 20 -20.35 19.96 0.01
C LYS A 20 -19.37 20.80 0.83
N ALA A 21 -19.83 21.89 1.43
CA ALA A 21 -19.00 22.82 2.21
C ALA A 21 -18.22 22.12 3.33
N ASN A 22 -18.79 21.09 3.97
CA ASN A 22 -18.14 20.31 5.02
C ASN A 22 -17.06 19.32 4.53
N GLN A 23 -16.81 19.27 3.23
CA GLN A 23 -15.73 18.50 2.60
C GLN A 23 -14.55 19.38 2.16
N LEU A 24 -14.68 20.70 2.34
CA LEU A 24 -13.64 21.64 2.02
C LEU A 24 -12.75 21.88 3.23
N LEU A 25 -11.45 21.92 3.00
CA LEU A 25 -10.44 22.31 3.96
C LEU A 25 -9.57 23.40 3.32
N PRO A 26 -9.03 24.34 4.11
CA PRO A 26 -8.03 25.27 3.62
C PRO A 26 -6.85 24.54 3.01
N LYS A 27 -6.39 24.99 1.85
CA LYS A 27 -5.15 24.50 1.25
C LYS A 27 -3.98 24.90 2.17
N PRO A 28 -3.06 23.97 2.53
CA PRO A 28 -1.86 24.33 3.25
C PRO A 28 -1.03 25.37 2.46
N GLU A 29 -0.60 26.43 3.13
CA GLU A 29 0.08 27.55 2.47
C GLU A 29 1.41 27.17 1.84
N HIS A 30 2.12 26.19 2.44
CA HIS A 30 3.43 25.71 1.98
C HIS A 30 3.37 24.77 0.77
N LEU A 31 2.17 24.35 0.32
CA LEU A 31 2.00 23.47 -0.84
C LEU A 31 1.54 24.27 -2.05
N THR A 32 2.03 23.90 -3.24
CA THR A 32 1.43 24.34 -4.51
C THR A 32 0.03 23.75 -4.69
N TRP A 33 -0.70 24.17 -5.69
CA TRP A 33 -2.01 23.59 -6.02
C TRP A 33 -1.87 22.14 -6.49
N GLU A 34 -0.84 21.84 -7.29
CA GLU A 34 -0.53 20.52 -7.80
C GLU A 34 -0.19 19.56 -6.63
N GLU A 35 0.66 19.98 -5.71
CA GLU A 35 1.00 19.19 -4.53
C GLU A 35 -0.21 18.97 -3.63
N ALA A 36 -1.01 19.99 -3.39
CA ALA A 36 -2.20 19.91 -2.54
C ALA A 36 -3.30 19.01 -3.14
N ALA A 37 -3.37 18.90 -4.46
CA ALA A 37 -4.34 18.06 -5.15
C ALA A 37 -4.05 16.54 -5.00
N THR A 38 -2.80 16.15 -4.70
CA THR A 38 -2.39 14.74 -4.71
C THR A 38 -2.79 13.92 -3.48
N PRO A 39 -2.69 14.40 -2.23
CA PRO A 39 -2.81 13.55 -1.05
C PRO A 39 -4.25 13.19 -0.66
N GLY A 40 -5.23 13.94 -1.08
CA GLY A 40 -6.60 13.85 -0.56
C GLY A 40 -7.16 12.42 -0.53
N LEU A 41 -7.10 11.71 -1.65
CA LEU A 41 -7.56 10.33 -1.75
C LEU A 41 -6.54 9.34 -1.18
N VAL A 42 -5.33 9.35 -1.73
CA VAL A 42 -4.34 8.29 -1.48
C VAL A 42 -3.78 8.31 -0.08
N ASN A 43 -3.51 9.49 0.47
CA ASN A 43 -3.04 9.65 1.84
C ASN A 43 -4.13 9.24 2.84
N SER A 44 -5.36 9.75 2.67
CA SER A 44 -6.48 9.41 3.57
C SER A 44 -6.81 7.92 3.55
N THR A 45 -6.73 7.29 2.38
CA THR A 45 -6.96 5.85 2.23
C THR A 45 -5.84 5.05 2.89
N ALA A 46 -4.58 5.38 2.66
CA ALA A 46 -3.45 4.72 3.29
C ALA A 46 -3.50 4.84 4.82
N TYR A 47 -3.78 6.04 5.34
CA TYR A 47 -3.95 6.25 6.77
C TYR A 47 -5.09 5.41 7.35
N ARG A 48 -6.28 5.46 6.69
CA ARG A 48 -7.44 4.72 7.17
C ARG A 48 -7.20 3.22 7.21
N GLN A 49 -6.57 2.69 6.18
CA GLN A 49 -6.34 1.25 6.09
C GLN A 49 -5.24 0.77 7.02
N LEU A 50 -4.12 1.49 7.10
CA LEU A 50 -2.96 1.01 7.82
C LEU A 50 -2.96 1.45 9.30
N VAL A 51 -3.20 2.73 9.58
CA VAL A 51 -3.01 3.33 10.90
C VAL A 51 -4.28 3.35 11.73
N SER A 52 -5.43 3.63 11.11
CA SER A 52 -6.71 3.78 11.81
C SER A 52 -7.12 2.48 12.53
N ARG A 53 -7.75 2.62 13.70
CA ARG A 53 -8.38 1.50 14.43
C ARG A 53 -9.47 0.77 13.62
N ASN A 54 -10.04 1.45 12.62
CA ASN A 54 -11.02 0.86 11.69
C ASN A 54 -10.37 0.18 10.48
N GLY A 55 -9.05 0.13 10.42
CA GLY A 55 -8.22 -0.59 9.47
C GLY A 55 -7.36 -1.62 10.19
N ALA A 56 -6.09 -1.74 9.80
CA ALA A 56 -5.16 -2.68 10.42
C ALA A 56 -4.78 -2.29 11.86
N GLY A 57 -4.83 -1.01 12.20
CA GLY A 57 -4.40 -0.53 13.52
C GLY A 57 -2.91 -0.82 13.77
N MET A 58 -2.08 -0.61 12.76
CA MET A 58 -0.64 -0.85 12.77
C MET A 58 0.03 -0.36 14.05
N LYS A 59 0.98 -1.12 14.54
CA LYS A 59 1.75 -0.84 15.75
C LYS A 59 3.25 -0.82 15.43
N GLN A 60 4.01 -0.23 16.34
CA GLN A 60 5.46 -0.32 16.32
C GLN A 60 5.92 -1.79 16.35
N GLY A 61 6.88 -2.12 15.47
CA GLY A 61 7.42 -3.46 15.33
C GLY A 61 6.64 -4.40 14.39
N ASP A 62 5.42 -4.04 13.97
CA ASP A 62 4.68 -4.86 12.99
C ASP A 62 5.45 -4.95 11.67
N VAL A 63 5.54 -6.13 11.10
CA VAL A 63 6.02 -6.36 9.73
C VAL A 63 4.87 -6.07 8.76
N VAL A 64 5.07 -5.12 7.86
CA VAL A 64 4.04 -4.66 6.91
C VAL A 64 4.47 -4.94 5.47
N LEU A 65 3.86 -5.91 4.83
CA LEU A 65 4.05 -6.13 3.40
C LEU A 65 3.24 -5.10 2.60
N ILE A 66 3.91 -4.32 1.75
CA ILE A 66 3.28 -3.23 0.98
C ILE A 66 3.43 -3.48 -0.51
N TRP A 67 2.34 -3.84 -1.17
CA TRP A 67 2.31 -3.97 -2.62
C TRP A 67 2.33 -2.61 -3.31
N GLY A 68 3.14 -2.49 -4.38
CA GLY A 68 3.25 -1.25 -5.14
C GLY A 68 3.71 -0.06 -4.30
N ALA A 69 4.74 -0.27 -3.49
CA ALA A 69 5.20 0.64 -2.44
C ALA A 69 5.58 2.06 -2.89
N THR A 70 5.76 2.30 -4.20
CA THR A 70 6.04 3.63 -4.78
C THR A 70 4.83 4.27 -5.47
N GLY A 71 3.70 3.57 -5.53
CA GLY A 71 2.45 4.12 -6.06
C GLY A 71 1.80 5.11 -5.09
N GLY A 72 0.71 5.75 -5.51
CA GLY A 72 0.02 6.75 -4.69
C GLY A 72 -0.34 6.25 -3.29
N LEU A 73 -0.95 5.07 -3.18
CA LEU A 73 -1.28 4.46 -1.89
C LEU A 73 -0.04 3.92 -1.17
N GLY A 74 0.78 3.14 -1.89
CA GLY A 74 1.91 2.43 -1.31
C GLY A 74 3.00 3.36 -0.77
N SER A 75 3.24 4.51 -1.41
CA SER A 75 4.22 5.48 -0.92
C SER A 75 3.83 6.10 0.41
N TYR A 76 2.54 6.41 0.61
CA TYR A 76 2.05 6.86 1.92
C TYR A 76 2.05 5.74 2.95
N ALA A 77 1.66 4.52 2.56
CA ALA A 77 1.72 3.36 3.46
C ALA A 77 3.16 3.09 3.93
N THR A 78 4.14 3.16 3.03
CA THR A 78 5.57 3.03 3.37
C THR A 78 6.02 4.09 4.37
N GLN A 79 5.67 5.37 4.14
CA GLN A 79 6.00 6.45 5.05
C GLN A 79 5.31 6.29 6.41
N TYR A 80 4.03 5.88 6.44
CA TYR A 80 3.34 5.60 7.69
C TYR A 80 3.95 4.44 8.47
N ALA A 81 4.37 3.38 7.79
CA ALA A 81 5.06 2.27 8.42
C ALA A 81 6.38 2.73 9.07
N LEU A 82 7.21 3.44 8.33
CA LEU A 82 8.48 3.98 8.83
C LEU A 82 8.27 4.94 10.01
N ASN A 83 7.36 5.91 9.87
CA ASN A 83 7.08 6.91 10.90
C ASN A 83 6.45 6.29 12.16
N GLY A 84 5.69 5.21 12.01
CA GLY A 84 5.09 4.46 13.12
C GLY A 84 6.01 3.44 13.76
N GLY A 85 7.24 3.30 13.29
CA GLY A 85 8.20 2.31 13.79
C GLY A 85 7.87 0.87 13.42
N ALA A 86 7.04 0.65 12.40
CA ALA A 86 6.83 -0.65 11.80
C ALA A 86 7.93 -0.96 10.77
N ILE A 87 8.00 -2.21 10.33
CA ILE A 87 9.02 -2.73 9.42
C ILE A 87 8.38 -2.95 8.05
N PRO A 88 8.51 -1.98 7.10
CA PRO A 88 7.93 -2.16 5.77
C PRO A 88 8.75 -3.12 4.92
N VAL A 89 8.08 -4.11 4.33
CA VAL A 89 8.60 -4.95 3.24
C VAL A 89 7.94 -4.44 1.95
N CYS A 90 8.70 -3.67 1.18
CA CYS A 90 8.21 -2.97 0.00
C CYS A 90 8.28 -3.85 -1.25
N VAL A 91 7.16 -4.07 -1.93
CA VAL A 91 7.13 -4.79 -3.21
C VAL A 91 6.96 -3.80 -4.35
N VAL A 92 7.91 -3.83 -5.29
CA VAL A 92 7.96 -2.93 -6.45
C VAL A 92 8.13 -3.70 -7.75
N SER A 93 8.12 -3.01 -8.89
CA SER A 93 8.15 -3.60 -10.23
C SER A 93 9.34 -3.17 -11.09
N SER A 94 10.30 -2.47 -10.52
CA SER A 94 11.55 -2.13 -11.21
C SER A 94 12.64 -1.71 -10.23
N PRO A 95 13.94 -1.76 -10.65
CA PRO A 95 15.07 -1.31 -9.85
C PRO A 95 14.98 0.17 -9.45
N GLU A 96 14.50 1.04 -10.36
CA GLU A 96 14.33 2.47 -10.07
C GLU A 96 13.33 2.71 -8.94
N LYS A 97 12.25 1.93 -8.92
CA LYS A 97 11.25 1.97 -7.84
C LYS A 97 11.83 1.43 -6.52
N ALA A 98 12.67 0.41 -6.59
CA ALA A 98 13.38 -0.08 -5.40
C ALA A 98 14.26 1.01 -4.79
N GLU A 99 14.96 1.77 -5.65
CA GLU A 99 15.77 2.90 -5.18
C GLU A 99 14.94 4.03 -4.55
N ILE A 100 13.73 4.28 -5.06
CA ILE A 100 12.79 5.24 -4.43
C ILE A 100 12.42 4.77 -3.01
N CYS A 101 12.12 3.48 -2.83
CA CYS A 101 11.84 2.94 -1.49
C CYS A 101 13.02 3.13 -0.54
N ARG A 102 14.25 2.86 -1.00
CA ARG A 102 15.46 3.06 -0.19
C ARG A 102 15.67 4.52 0.18
N LYS A 103 15.42 5.45 -0.75
CA LYS A 103 15.47 6.90 -0.47
C LYS A 103 14.42 7.35 0.53
N MET A 104 13.28 6.66 0.62
CA MET A 104 12.30 6.89 1.69
C MET A 104 12.73 6.32 3.04
N GLY A 105 13.78 5.50 3.09
CA GLY A 105 14.27 4.84 4.30
C GLY A 105 13.82 3.38 4.46
N ALA A 106 13.14 2.80 3.48
CA ALA A 106 12.76 1.39 3.51
C ALA A 106 13.90 0.50 3.04
N GLU A 107 14.42 -0.36 3.92
CA GLU A 107 15.56 -1.24 3.63
C GLU A 107 15.14 -2.56 2.99
N LEU A 108 13.96 -3.10 3.36
CA LEU A 108 13.48 -4.38 2.90
C LEU A 108 12.65 -4.20 1.62
N VAL A 109 13.26 -4.49 0.47
CA VAL A 109 12.63 -4.27 -0.84
C VAL A 109 12.69 -5.54 -1.68
N ILE A 110 11.57 -5.91 -2.26
CA ILE A 110 11.40 -7.00 -3.22
C ILE A 110 11.08 -6.40 -4.59
N ASP A 111 12.00 -6.54 -5.54
CA ASP A 111 11.75 -6.15 -6.93
C ASP A 111 11.19 -7.34 -7.71
N ARG A 112 9.90 -7.27 -8.07
CA ARG A 112 9.22 -8.31 -8.83
C ARG A 112 9.80 -8.52 -10.22
N SER A 113 10.42 -7.52 -10.83
CA SER A 113 11.02 -7.65 -12.16
C SER A 113 12.26 -8.53 -12.14
N VAL A 114 13.02 -8.48 -11.04
CA VAL A 114 14.19 -9.34 -10.81
C VAL A 114 13.76 -10.74 -10.37
N GLU A 115 12.84 -10.81 -9.42
CA GLU A 115 12.37 -12.08 -8.85
C GLU A 115 11.51 -12.89 -9.84
N GLY A 116 10.83 -12.25 -10.80
CA GLY A 116 10.06 -12.90 -11.86
C GLY A 116 8.89 -13.74 -11.35
N TYR A 117 8.21 -13.33 -10.26
CA TYR A 117 7.07 -14.07 -9.71
C TYR A 117 5.93 -14.19 -10.72
N LYS A 118 5.39 -15.42 -10.84
CA LYS A 118 4.21 -15.75 -11.64
C LYS A 118 3.18 -16.43 -10.74
N PHE A 119 2.33 -15.66 -10.07
CA PHE A 119 1.34 -16.19 -9.13
C PHE A 119 0.18 -16.94 -9.80
N TRP A 120 0.07 -16.85 -11.12
CA TRP A 120 -0.91 -17.53 -11.94
C TRP A 120 -0.23 -18.36 -13.02
N LYS A 121 -0.65 -19.61 -13.20
CA LYS A 121 -0.21 -20.49 -14.27
C LYS A 121 -0.94 -20.18 -15.57
N ASP A 122 -2.22 -19.86 -15.43
CA ASP A 122 -3.15 -19.49 -16.49
C ASP A 122 -4.23 -18.57 -15.88
N ASP A 123 -5.21 -18.15 -16.67
CA ASP A 123 -6.26 -17.21 -16.24
C ASP A 123 -7.16 -17.71 -15.09
N ALA A 124 -7.15 -19.02 -14.80
CA ALA A 124 -8.01 -19.63 -13.79
C ALA A 124 -7.25 -20.31 -12.67
N THR A 125 -5.97 -20.63 -12.85
CA THR A 125 -5.20 -21.49 -11.93
C THR A 125 -4.06 -20.71 -11.28
N GLN A 126 -4.13 -20.55 -9.97
CA GLN A 126 -3.05 -19.94 -9.19
C GLN A 126 -1.87 -20.91 -8.98
N ASP A 127 -0.68 -20.38 -8.73
CA ASP A 127 0.51 -21.16 -8.41
C ASP A 127 0.99 -20.99 -6.94
N PRO A 128 0.58 -21.91 -6.05
CA PRO A 128 1.02 -21.87 -4.64
C PRO A 128 2.54 -22.02 -4.44
N LYS A 129 3.27 -22.55 -5.43
CA LYS A 129 4.73 -22.63 -5.35
C LYS A 129 5.36 -21.23 -5.37
N GLU A 130 4.80 -20.34 -6.19
CA GLU A 130 5.25 -18.95 -6.26
C GLU A 130 4.89 -18.17 -4.98
N TRP A 131 3.77 -18.48 -4.34
CA TRP A 131 3.42 -17.92 -3.03
C TRP A 131 4.43 -18.31 -1.96
N LYS A 132 4.81 -19.61 -1.94
CA LYS A 132 5.84 -20.11 -1.03
C LYS A 132 7.19 -19.46 -1.27
N ARG A 133 7.56 -19.23 -2.55
CA ARG A 133 8.80 -18.54 -2.91
C ARG A 133 8.81 -17.10 -2.39
N LEU A 134 7.70 -16.36 -2.56
CA LEU A 134 7.53 -15.03 -1.99
C LEU A 134 7.64 -15.05 -0.46
N GLY A 135 6.94 -15.96 0.22
CA GLY A 135 7.01 -16.09 1.68
C GLY A 135 8.41 -16.37 2.18
N ASN A 136 9.16 -17.25 1.51
CA ASN A 136 10.55 -17.51 1.86
C ASN A 136 11.43 -16.25 1.70
N LYS A 137 11.20 -15.46 0.65
CA LYS A 137 11.93 -14.20 0.44
C LYS A 137 11.60 -13.17 1.53
N ILE A 138 10.35 -13.07 1.92
CA ILE A 138 9.95 -12.20 3.03
C ILE A 138 10.66 -12.62 4.32
N ARG A 139 10.64 -13.90 4.70
CA ARG A 139 11.32 -14.41 5.91
C ARG A 139 12.84 -14.20 5.85
N GLU A 140 13.45 -14.37 4.67
CA GLU A 140 14.87 -14.06 4.48
C GLU A 140 15.18 -12.60 4.85
N LEU A 141 14.33 -11.66 4.40
CA LEU A 141 14.52 -10.23 4.64
C LEU A 141 14.20 -9.82 6.08
N THR A 142 13.20 -10.43 6.71
CA THR A 142 12.72 -10.07 8.05
C THR A 142 13.43 -10.82 9.19
N GLY A 143 14.30 -11.78 8.86
CA GLY A 143 14.93 -12.63 9.87
C GLY A 143 14.04 -13.79 10.36
N GLY A 144 12.98 -14.13 9.62
CA GLY A 144 12.11 -15.27 9.88
C GLY A 144 10.64 -14.93 10.10
N ASP A 145 10.30 -13.65 10.17
CA ASP A 145 8.94 -13.22 10.45
C ASP A 145 8.06 -13.16 9.19
N ASP A 146 6.81 -13.61 9.34
CA ASP A 146 5.75 -13.39 8.37
C ASP A 146 5.07 -12.03 8.62
N PRO A 147 4.47 -11.39 7.60
CA PRO A 147 3.81 -10.10 7.76
C PRO A 147 2.65 -10.11 8.76
N ASP A 148 2.66 -9.21 9.72
CA ASP A 148 1.54 -8.89 10.61
C ASP A 148 0.39 -8.27 9.84
N ILE A 149 0.76 -7.42 8.87
CA ILE A 149 -0.17 -6.68 8.03
C ILE A 149 0.26 -6.82 6.58
N VAL A 150 -0.72 -7.08 5.70
CA VAL A 150 -0.54 -6.96 4.26
C VAL A 150 -1.38 -5.80 3.74
N PHE A 151 -0.71 -4.78 3.21
CA PHE A 151 -1.32 -3.66 2.52
C PHE A 151 -1.49 -4.03 1.04
N GLU A 152 -2.69 -4.52 0.72
CA GLU A 152 -3.04 -5.13 -0.57
C GLU A 152 -3.95 -4.19 -1.37
N HIS A 153 -3.58 -3.88 -2.61
CA HIS A 153 -4.43 -3.09 -3.50
C HIS A 153 -4.36 -3.47 -4.99
N PRO A 154 -3.43 -4.33 -5.46
CA PRO A 154 -3.51 -4.84 -6.83
C PRO A 154 -4.71 -5.79 -7.05
N GLY A 155 -5.20 -6.44 -6.00
CA GLY A 155 -6.39 -7.27 -6.07
C GLY A 155 -6.11 -8.67 -6.62
N ARG A 156 -6.83 -9.09 -7.68
CA ARG A 156 -6.80 -10.45 -8.22
C ARG A 156 -5.39 -11.03 -8.38
N GLU A 157 -4.47 -10.25 -8.88
CA GLU A 157 -3.12 -10.72 -9.24
C GLU A 157 -2.31 -11.20 -8.03
N THR A 158 -2.50 -10.57 -6.86
CA THR A 158 -1.65 -10.75 -5.70
C THR A 158 -2.39 -11.25 -4.47
N PHE A 159 -3.73 -11.21 -4.45
CA PHE A 159 -4.52 -11.49 -3.26
C PHE A 159 -4.29 -12.88 -2.68
N GLY A 160 -4.20 -13.92 -3.53
CA GLY A 160 -3.89 -15.28 -3.08
C GLY A 160 -2.52 -15.39 -2.40
N ALA A 161 -1.51 -14.72 -2.97
CA ALA A 161 -0.18 -14.65 -2.37
C ALA A 161 -0.22 -13.86 -1.04
N SER A 162 -0.97 -12.76 -0.98
CA SER A 162 -1.16 -11.95 0.22
C SER A 162 -1.76 -12.75 1.37
N VAL A 163 -2.80 -13.56 1.09
CA VAL A 163 -3.40 -14.46 2.09
C VAL A 163 -2.41 -15.51 2.58
N TYR A 164 -1.62 -16.06 1.66
CA TYR A 164 -0.66 -17.10 1.99
C TYR A 164 0.49 -16.61 2.87
N VAL A 165 1.01 -15.39 2.61
CA VAL A 165 2.19 -14.87 3.31
C VAL A 165 1.86 -14.17 4.62
N ALA A 166 0.62 -13.74 4.83
CA ALA A 166 0.20 -13.16 6.09
C ALA A 166 0.36 -14.16 7.24
N ARG A 167 0.90 -13.72 8.38
CA ARG A 167 0.99 -14.59 9.56
C ARG A 167 -0.38 -15.05 10.03
N LYS A 168 -0.43 -16.12 10.80
CA LYS A 168 -1.69 -16.55 11.45
C LYS A 168 -2.22 -15.44 12.36
N GLY A 169 -3.47 -15.04 12.16
CA GLY A 169 -4.08 -13.92 12.88
C GLY A 169 -3.61 -12.54 12.40
N GLY A 170 -2.85 -12.47 11.30
CA GLY A 170 -2.48 -11.21 10.63
C GLY A 170 -3.68 -10.55 9.96
N THR A 171 -3.50 -9.31 9.55
CA THR A 171 -4.53 -8.49 8.91
C THR A 171 -4.19 -8.19 7.46
N ILE A 172 -5.14 -8.37 6.56
CA ILE A 172 -5.04 -7.90 5.17
C ILE A 172 -5.98 -6.72 5.01
N VAL A 173 -5.46 -5.59 4.57
CA VAL A 173 -6.26 -4.41 4.24
C VAL A 173 -6.23 -4.20 2.74
N THR A 174 -7.39 -3.97 2.15
CA THR A 174 -7.54 -3.76 0.70
C THR A 174 -8.53 -2.65 0.41
N CYS A 175 -8.32 -1.96 -0.71
CA CYS A 175 -9.23 -0.98 -1.30
C CYS A 175 -9.54 -1.29 -2.78
N ALA A 176 -9.16 -2.46 -3.24
CA ALA A 176 -9.45 -2.96 -4.59
C ALA A 176 -10.88 -3.48 -4.70
#